data_7852713f5c82929d1c808648e458a7d6
#
_entry.id   7852713f5c82929d1c808648e458a7d6
#
_cell.length_a   1.000
_cell.length_b   1.000
_cell.length_c   1.000
_cell.angle_alpha   90.00
_cell.angle_beta   90.00
_cell.angle_gamma   90.00
#
_symmetry.space_group_name_H-M   'P 1'
#
loop_
_entity.id
_entity.type
_entity.pdbx_description
1 polymer ?
#
loop_
_entity_poly.entity_id
_entity_poly.type
_entity_poly.pdbx_seq_one_letter_code
_entity_poly.pdbx_strand_id
1 'polypeptide(L)'
;TGLAALKWNGLDVSFIRKVEKGREGWLFLKEEVAGRNELLQSLGIRPYRDIERKLWNLLIVQRAAWAKTQGIQYVMVIVPNKASIYPEFLPARYHSADSSRALPDPPGVPIVNLTADLIRQKSIGQLYHKNDTHWNELGAFIGYQSLMRALPPPFQEAPLPLDSMQVQWVTEPGGDLARLLLMDSVLMEKAARVSVRHPQARCEISCDAPFGPWMSPKHFRNPHARLPKVFFDHDSFFKSVAPFVAEHFQETIFSWIWQGFHQDMIEATHPALVVDEFVERSLIGDRPRNVP
;
A
#
# COMPACT_ATOMS: atom_id res chain seq x y z
N THR A 1 -20.70 -22.74 -6.80
CA THR A 1 -20.81 -21.43 -7.48
C THR A 1 -22.25 -20.92 -7.53
N GLY A 2 -23.25 -21.73 -7.90
CA GLY A 2 -24.65 -21.30 -7.94
C GLY A 2 -25.25 -20.88 -6.60
N LEU A 3 -24.92 -21.59 -5.51
CA LEU A 3 -25.44 -21.31 -4.17
C LEU A 3 -24.84 -20.00 -3.59
N ALA A 4 -23.59 -19.70 -3.88
CA ALA A 4 -22.93 -18.46 -3.48
C ALA A 4 -23.53 -17.25 -4.20
N ALA A 5 -23.82 -17.37 -5.50
CA ALA A 5 -24.45 -16.31 -6.28
C ALA A 5 -25.91 -16.04 -5.86
N LEU A 6 -26.69 -17.09 -5.54
CA LEU A 6 -28.06 -16.97 -5.02
C LEU A 6 -28.10 -16.29 -3.65
N LYS A 7 -27.19 -16.66 -2.76
CA LYS A 7 -27.05 -16.02 -1.43
C LYS A 7 -26.56 -14.58 -1.54
N TRP A 8 -25.69 -14.30 -2.50
CA TRP A 8 -25.16 -12.95 -2.74
C TRP A 8 -26.26 -11.96 -3.16
N ASN A 9 -27.15 -12.37 -4.07
CA ASN A 9 -28.22 -11.52 -4.58
C ASN A 9 -29.40 -11.35 -3.63
N GLY A 10 -29.59 -12.26 -2.67
CA GLY A 10 -30.75 -12.27 -1.75
C GLY A 10 -30.51 -11.73 -0.35
N LEU A 11 -29.26 -11.56 0.08
CA LEU A 11 -28.92 -11.15 1.44
C LEU A 11 -27.87 -10.04 1.42
N ASP A 12 -28.14 -8.98 2.18
CA ASP A 12 -27.26 -7.82 2.33
C ASP A 12 -26.11 -8.08 3.33
N VAL A 13 -25.75 -9.33 3.57
CA VAL A 13 -24.74 -9.77 4.54
C VAL A 13 -23.79 -10.77 3.88
N SER A 14 -22.49 -10.59 4.09
CA SER A 14 -21.49 -11.59 3.73
C SER A 14 -21.56 -12.78 4.72
N PHE A 15 -21.67 -13.99 4.18
CA PHE A 15 -21.58 -15.22 4.98
C PHE A 15 -20.14 -15.57 5.36
N ILE A 16 -19.19 -14.95 4.72
CA ILE A 16 -17.77 -15.16 5.00
C ILE A 16 -17.30 -14.08 5.97
N ARG A 17 -16.88 -14.52 7.14
CA ARG A 17 -16.47 -13.64 8.25
C ARG A 17 -15.41 -12.60 7.86
N LYS A 18 -14.57 -12.94 6.88
CA LYS A 18 -13.43 -12.09 6.46
C LYS A 18 -13.82 -10.93 5.52
N VAL A 19 -14.96 -11.04 4.85
CA VAL A 19 -15.36 -10.06 3.82
C VAL A 19 -16.66 -9.38 4.22
N GLU A 20 -16.69 -8.06 4.14
CA GLU A 20 -17.89 -7.24 4.27
C GLU A 20 -18.39 -6.83 2.90
N LYS A 21 -19.68 -7.07 2.63
CA LYS A 21 -20.36 -6.59 1.43
C LYS A 21 -20.76 -5.13 1.63
N GLY A 22 -20.21 -4.26 0.82
CA GLY A 22 -20.58 -2.85 0.74
C GLY A 22 -21.69 -2.59 -0.28
N ARG A 23 -21.97 -1.31 -0.52
CA ARG A 23 -22.90 -0.84 -1.54
C ARG A 23 -22.25 -0.91 -2.93
N GLU A 24 -23.06 -0.92 -3.98
CA GLU A 24 -22.64 -0.83 -5.40
C GLU A 24 -21.59 -1.86 -5.81
N GLY A 25 -21.63 -3.05 -5.18
CA GLY A 25 -20.70 -4.14 -5.48
C GLY A 25 -19.32 -4.02 -4.85
N TRP A 26 -19.09 -3.04 -3.96
CA TRP A 26 -17.84 -2.94 -3.22
C TRP A 26 -17.73 -4.04 -2.18
N LEU A 27 -16.54 -4.62 -2.07
CA LEU A 27 -16.13 -5.56 -1.03
C LEU A 27 -15.06 -4.93 -0.15
N PHE A 28 -15.11 -5.20 1.14
CA PHE A 28 -14.14 -4.72 2.11
C PHE A 28 -13.58 -5.87 2.92
N LEU A 29 -12.29 -5.83 3.21
CA LEU A 29 -11.68 -6.75 4.15
C LEU A 29 -12.16 -6.39 5.56
N LYS A 30 -12.74 -7.38 6.24
CA LYS A 30 -13.27 -7.19 7.60
C LYS A 30 -12.35 -7.78 8.65
N GLU A 31 -11.83 -8.97 8.38
CA GLU A 31 -11.00 -9.69 9.33
C GLU A 31 -9.87 -10.42 8.58
N GLU A 32 -8.65 -9.99 8.80
CA GLU A 32 -7.46 -10.63 8.22
C GLU A 32 -6.95 -11.76 9.12
N VAL A 33 -6.89 -11.50 10.42
CA VAL A 33 -6.40 -12.45 11.44
C VAL A 33 -7.48 -12.63 12.51
N ALA A 34 -7.62 -13.83 13.04
CA ALA A 34 -8.60 -14.17 14.06
C ALA A 34 -8.63 -13.16 15.21
N GLY A 35 -9.81 -12.60 15.46
CA GLY A 35 -10.06 -11.62 16.52
C GLY A 35 -9.74 -10.17 16.18
N ARG A 36 -9.20 -9.87 15.00
CA ARG A 36 -8.93 -8.50 14.55
C ARG A 36 -9.94 -8.08 13.51
N ASN A 37 -10.62 -6.99 13.77
CA ASN A 37 -11.53 -6.39 12.82
C ASN A 37 -10.87 -5.15 12.20
N GLU A 38 -10.20 -5.35 11.06
CA GLU A 38 -9.54 -4.34 10.28
C GLU A 38 -10.47 -3.18 9.91
N LEU A 39 -11.70 -3.51 9.55
CA LEU A 39 -12.69 -2.50 9.17
C LEU A 39 -13.01 -1.54 10.31
N LEU A 40 -13.23 -2.06 11.53
CA LEU A 40 -13.50 -1.21 12.70
C LEU A 40 -12.30 -0.34 13.09
N GLN A 41 -11.10 -0.81 12.81
CA GLN A 41 -9.87 -0.06 13.09
C GLN A 41 -9.63 1.02 12.04
N SER A 42 -9.77 0.69 10.75
CA SER A 42 -9.69 1.67 9.66
C SER A 42 -10.70 2.81 9.79
N LEU A 43 -11.84 2.53 10.40
CA LEU A 43 -12.88 3.52 10.67
C LEU A 43 -12.69 4.25 12.02
N GLY A 44 -11.68 3.88 12.82
CA GLY A 44 -11.46 4.44 14.15
C GLY A 44 -12.52 4.05 15.20
N ILE A 45 -13.43 3.12 14.87
CA ILE A 45 -14.44 2.60 15.83
C ILE A 45 -13.74 1.78 16.93
N ARG A 46 -12.66 1.10 16.58
CA ARG A 46 -11.72 0.49 17.52
C ARG A 46 -10.33 1.08 17.27
N PRO A 47 -9.98 2.17 17.94
CA PRO A 47 -8.70 2.82 17.74
C PRO A 47 -7.55 1.90 18.17
N TYR A 48 -6.35 2.24 17.70
CA TYR A 48 -5.13 1.61 18.18
C TYR A 48 -5.02 1.75 19.68
N ARG A 49 -4.60 0.69 20.36
CA ARG A 49 -4.24 0.78 21.79
C ARG A 49 -2.97 1.61 21.92
N ASP A 50 -2.89 2.41 22.96
CA ASP A 50 -1.71 3.25 23.21
C ASP A 50 -0.40 2.45 23.25
N ILE A 51 -0.45 1.22 23.76
CA ILE A 51 0.73 0.36 23.78
C ILE A 51 1.18 -0.06 22.37
N GLU A 52 0.26 -0.34 21.47
CA GLU A 52 0.58 -0.69 20.08
C GLU A 52 1.23 0.49 19.36
N ARG A 53 0.65 1.67 19.50
CA ARG A 53 1.21 2.90 18.94
C ARG A 53 2.61 3.21 19.48
N LYS A 54 2.81 3.04 20.79
CA LYS A 54 4.12 3.24 21.43
C LYS A 54 5.16 2.25 20.91
N LEU A 55 4.80 0.98 20.72
CA LEU A 55 5.70 -0.04 20.18
C LEU A 55 6.07 0.25 18.73
N TRP A 56 5.11 0.67 17.91
CA TRP A 56 5.39 1.09 16.54
C TRP A 56 6.29 2.33 16.49
N ASN A 57 5.99 3.34 17.29
CA ASN A 57 6.84 4.54 17.38
C ASN A 57 8.28 4.19 17.78
N LEU A 58 8.45 3.30 18.76
CA LEU A 58 9.77 2.83 19.18
C LEU A 58 10.51 2.13 18.04
N LEU A 59 9.86 1.21 17.35
CA LEU A 59 10.46 0.50 16.21
C LEU A 59 10.91 1.47 15.12
N ILE A 60 10.03 2.40 14.72
CA ILE A 60 10.31 3.37 13.66
C ILE A 60 11.52 4.24 14.05
N VAL A 61 11.57 4.71 15.31
CA VAL A 61 12.71 5.47 15.82
C VAL A 61 14.00 4.65 15.80
N GLN A 62 13.94 3.37 16.18
CA GLN A 62 15.11 2.48 16.17
C GLN A 62 15.64 2.26 14.73
N ARG A 63 14.76 1.99 13.77
CA ARG A 63 15.15 1.85 12.35
C ARG A 63 15.75 3.14 11.80
N ALA A 64 15.13 4.29 12.07
CA ALA A 64 15.65 5.59 11.65
C ALA A 64 16.99 5.92 12.29
N ALA A 65 17.17 5.62 13.58
CA ALA A 65 18.43 5.82 14.29
C ALA A 65 19.54 4.93 13.72
N TRP A 66 19.23 3.65 13.47
CA TRP A 66 20.17 2.74 12.84
C TRP A 66 20.56 3.23 11.43
N ALA A 67 19.59 3.55 10.56
CA ALA A 67 19.86 4.07 9.22
C ALA A 67 20.76 5.30 9.28
N LYS A 68 20.53 6.21 10.22
CA LYS A 68 21.37 7.40 10.45
C LYS A 68 22.81 7.03 10.80
N THR A 69 23.07 5.96 11.56
CA THR A 69 24.46 5.50 11.84
C THR A 69 25.18 5.02 10.59
N GLN A 70 24.42 4.58 9.58
CA GLN A 70 24.94 4.16 8.26
C GLN A 70 25.05 5.33 7.26
N GLY A 71 24.69 6.57 7.66
CA GLY A 71 24.61 7.71 6.75
C GLY A 71 23.42 7.68 5.80
N ILE A 72 22.41 6.85 6.08
CA ILE A 72 21.22 6.62 5.26
C ILE A 72 20.05 7.43 5.80
N GLN A 73 19.30 8.10 4.93
CA GLN A 73 18.00 8.68 5.32
C GLN A 73 16.92 7.60 5.39
N TYR A 74 16.00 7.77 6.31
CA TYR A 74 14.88 6.84 6.54
C TYR A 74 13.54 7.58 6.47
N VAL A 75 12.58 7.00 5.76
CA VAL A 75 11.20 7.48 5.65
C VAL A 75 10.26 6.30 5.81
N MET A 76 9.22 6.48 6.62
CA MET A 76 8.12 5.53 6.67
C MET A 76 6.96 6.02 5.80
N VAL A 77 6.33 5.10 5.07
CA VAL A 77 5.14 5.37 4.25
C VAL A 77 3.96 4.57 4.78
N ILE A 78 2.82 5.22 4.92
CA ILE A 78 1.55 4.57 5.30
C ILE A 78 0.59 4.64 4.12
N VAL A 79 0.24 3.46 3.59
CA VAL A 79 -0.79 3.32 2.56
C VAL A 79 -2.13 3.03 3.24
N PRO A 80 -3.19 3.83 3.00
CA PRO A 80 -4.48 3.61 3.65
C PRO A 80 -5.19 2.35 3.17
N ASN A 81 -6.00 1.78 4.05
CA ASN A 81 -6.94 0.74 3.67
C ASN A 81 -8.06 1.29 2.78
N LYS A 82 -8.67 0.43 1.98
CA LYS A 82 -9.81 0.80 1.12
C LYS A 82 -10.96 1.45 1.90
N ALA A 83 -11.27 0.96 3.09
CA ALA A 83 -12.30 1.53 3.96
C ALA A 83 -11.99 2.96 4.42
N SER A 84 -10.71 3.31 4.51
CA SER A 84 -10.26 4.66 4.86
C SER A 84 -10.47 5.66 3.73
N ILE A 85 -10.53 5.18 2.48
CA ILE A 85 -10.69 6.01 1.27
C ILE A 85 -12.14 6.02 0.80
N TYR A 86 -12.86 4.91 0.91
CA TYR A 86 -14.23 4.73 0.39
C TYR A 86 -15.23 4.32 1.47
N PRO A 87 -15.31 5.03 2.62
CA PRO A 87 -16.25 4.72 3.68
C PRO A 87 -17.70 4.86 3.25
N GLU A 88 -17.99 5.69 2.23
CA GLU A 88 -19.34 5.92 1.69
C GLU A 88 -19.98 4.67 1.08
N PHE A 89 -19.18 3.69 0.67
CA PHE A 89 -19.69 2.42 0.14
C PHE A 89 -19.90 1.35 1.22
N LEU A 90 -19.56 1.65 2.46
CA LEU A 90 -19.84 0.73 3.57
C LEU A 90 -21.33 0.72 3.93
N PRO A 91 -21.83 -0.37 4.51
CA PRO A 91 -23.16 -0.40 5.12
C PRO A 91 -23.33 0.68 6.19
N ALA A 92 -24.56 1.20 6.35
CA ALA A 92 -24.86 2.31 7.26
C ALA A 92 -24.43 2.06 8.72
N ARG A 93 -24.38 0.80 9.16
CA ARG A 93 -23.93 0.42 10.51
C ARG A 93 -22.46 0.76 10.80
N TYR A 94 -21.68 1.09 9.78
CA TYR A 94 -20.28 1.52 9.91
C TYR A 94 -20.11 3.03 9.81
N HIS A 95 -21.17 3.77 9.58
CA HIS A 95 -21.14 5.23 9.55
C HIS A 95 -21.21 5.75 10.99
N SER A 96 -20.13 5.73 11.71
CA SER A 96 -20.04 6.41 12.98
C SER A 96 -19.27 7.71 12.82
N ALA A 97 -19.79 8.74 13.49
CA ALA A 97 -19.15 10.01 13.54
C ALA A 97 -17.84 9.94 14.36
N ASP A 98 -16.85 10.66 13.90
CA ASP A 98 -15.68 11.10 14.65
C ASP A 98 -14.72 9.98 15.10
N SER A 99 -13.92 9.55 14.16
CA SER A 99 -12.91 8.53 14.41
C SER A 99 -11.51 9.11 14.23
N SER A 100 -10.89 9.53 15.31
CA SER A 100 -9.46 9.83 15.30
C SER A 100 -8.70 8.52 15.13
N ARG A 101 -8.11 8.32 13.97
CA ARG A 101 -7.16 7.24 13.71
C ARG A 101 -5.80 7.66 14.23
N ALA A 102 -5.45 7.23 15.41
CA ALA A 102 -4.13 7.51 16.00
C ALA A 102 -3.08 6.55 15.39
N LEU A 103 -2.68 6.78 14.16
CA LEU A 103 -1.57 6.07 13.51
C LEU A 103 -0.24 6.38 14.22
N PRO A 104 0.80 5.54 14.05
CA PRO A 104 2.13 5.87 14.52
C PRO A 104 2.60 7.22 13.99
N ASP A 105 3.15 8.05 14.85
CA ASP A 105 3.68 9.37 14.52
C ASP A 105 4.83 9.70 15.49
N PRO A 106 5.99 9.03 15.34
CA PRO A 106 7.13 9.26 16.20
C PRO A 106 7.79 10.60 15.88
N PRO A 107 8.18 11.39 16.92
CA PRO A 107 8.83 12.67 16.71
C PRO A 107 10.17 12.49 15.97
N GLY A 108 10.44 13.37 15.01
CA GLY A 108 11.73 13.45 14.34
C GLY A 108 11.98 12.41 13.25
N VAL A 109 11.01 11.57 12.92
CA VAL A 109 11.09 10.64 11.79
C VAL A 109 10.04 11.03 10.75
N PRO A 110 10.40 11.23 9.47
CA PRO A 110 9.44 11.52 8.42
C PRO A 110 8.45 10.38 8.20
N ILE A 111 7.15 10.68 8.33
CA ILE A 111 6.05 9.77 8.01
C ILE A 111 5.26 10.36 6.85
N VAL A 112 5.17 9.62 5.76
CA VAL A 112 4.36 9.97 4.59
C VAL A 112 3.06 9.18 4.64
N ASN A 113 1.97 9.82 5.07
CA ASN A 113 0.64 9.22 5.10
C ASN A 113 -0.14 9.62 3.84
N LEU A 114 -0.43 8.66 2.97
CA LEU A 114 -1.05 8.91 1.68
C LEU A 114 -2.58 9.13 1.73
N THR A 115 -3.21 9.02 2.89
CA THR A 115 -4.68 9.04 3.03
C THR A 115 -5.31 10.33 2.50
N ALA A 116 -4.79 11.49 2.93
CA ALA A 116 -5.38 12.78 2.57
C ALA A 116 -5.29 13.06 1.07
N ASP A 117 -4.19 12.69 0.45
CA ASP A 117 -3.96 12.88 -0.98
C ASP A 117 -4.86 11.99 -1.82
N LEU A 118 -4.98 10.72 -1.47
CA LEU A 118 -5.89 9.79 -2.16
C LEU A 118 -7.35 10.24 -2.03
N ILE A 119 -7.78 10.72 -0.87
CA ILE A 119 -9.14 11.27 -0.69
C ILE A 119 -9.35 12.48 -1.61
N ARG A 120 -8.41 13.41 -1.67
CA ARG A 120 -8.52 14.61 -2.53
C ARG A 120 -8.60 14.26 -4.01
N GLN A 121 -7.95 13.18 -4.43
CA GLN A 121 -7.84 12.79 -5.83
C GLN A 121 -8.91 11.79 -6.29
N LYS A 122 -9.88 11.45 -5.44
CA LYS A 122 -10.98 10.51 -5.81
C LYS A 122 -11.77 10.98 -7.04
N SER A 123 -11.84 12.27 -7.30
CA SER A 123 -12.56 12.84 -8.46
C SER A 123 -11.92 12.50 -9.81
N ILE A 124 -10.64 12.07 -9.84
CA ILE A 124 -9.96 11.65 -11.06
C ILE A 124 -10.52 10.31 -11.56
N GLY A 125 -10.97 9.44 -10.65
CA GLY A 125 -11.52 8.13 -10.96
C GLY A 125 -11.50 7.21 -9.77
N GLN A 126 -11.90 5.96 -9.99
CA GLN A 126 -11.83 4.91 -8.98
C GLN A 126 -10.37 4.55 -8.72
N LEU A 127 -9.92 4.71 -7.47
CA LEU A 127 -8.52 4.49 -7.06
C LEU A 127 -8.25 3.10 -6.45
N TYR A 128 -9.29 2.40 -6.00
CA TYR A 128 -9.20 1.05 -5.44
C TYR A 128 -10.06 0.09 -6.24
N HIS A 129 -9.64 -1.15 -6.31
CA HIS A 129 -10.49 -2.22 -6.85
C HIS A 129 -11.73 -2.43 -5.97
N LYS A 130 -12.89 -2.65 -6.58
CA LYS A 130 -14.10 -3.00 -5.82
C LYS A 130 -13.99 -4.34 -5.14
N ASN A 131 -13.39 -5.31 -5.84
CA ASN A 131 -13.39 -6.73 -5.49
C ASN A 131 -12.02 -7.24 -4.98
N ASP A 132 -11.09 -6.32 -4.70
CA ASP A 132 -9.75 -6.61 -4.17
C ASP A 132 -9.46 -5.66 -3.00
N THR A 133 -8.52 -6.01 -2.12
CA THR A 133 -8.12 -5.13 -1.01
C THR A 133 -7.25 -3.96 -1.47
N HIS A 134 -6.58 -4.08 -2.62
CA HIS A 134 -5.59 -3.14 -3.09
C HIS A 134 -6.19 -1.95 -3.85
N TRP A 135 -5.40 -0.88 -3.94
CA TRP A 135 -5.62 0.13 -4.97
C TRP A 135 -5.42 -0.46 -6.36
N ASN A 136 -6.03 0.17 -7.37
CA ASN A 136 -5.71 -0.10 -8.76
C ASN A 136 -4.47 0.73 -9.18
N GLU A 137 -4.04 0.59 -10.42
CA GLU A 137 -2.83 1.30 -10.86
C GLU A 137 -3.00 2.83 -10.93
N LEU A 138 -4.22 3.35 -11.05
CA LEU A 138 -4.48 4.79 -10.92
C LEU A 138 -4.28 5.26 -9.47
N GLY A 139 -4.77 4.49 -8.50
CA GLY A 139 -4.52 4.75 -7.08
C GLY A 139 -3.03 4.68 -6.72
N ALA A 140 -2.34 3.66 -7.24
CA ALA A 140 -0.90 3.52 -7.08
C ALA A 140 -0.12 4.70 -7.68
N PHE A 141 -0.53 5.18 -8.86
CA PHE A 141 0.06 6.36 -9.50
C PHE A 141 -0.14 7.63 -8.66
N ILE A 142 -1.33 7.86 -8.11
CA ILE A 142 -1.59 8.98 -7.21
C ILE A 142 -0.76 8.85 -5.92
N GLY A 143 -0.68 7.64 -5.35
CA GLY A 143 0.16 7.35 -4.18
C GLY A 143 1.63 7.64 -4.44
N TYR A 144 2.15 7.22 -5.59
CA TYR A 144 3.50 7.53 -6.04
C TYR A 144 3.73 9.04 -6.16
N GLN A 145 2.81 9.78 -6.78
CA GLN A 145 2.95 11.24 -6.91
C GLN A 145 2.99 11.93 -5.53
N SER A 146 2.19 11.46 -4.60
CA SER A 146 2.16 11.98 -3.22
C SER A 146 3.45 11.67 -2.48
N LEU A 147 3.98 10.45 -2.64
CA LEU A 147 5.25 10.05 -2.07
C LEU A 147 6.38 10.97 -2.56
N MET A 148 6.55 11.13 -3.88
CA MET A 148 7.65 11.92 -4.44
C MET A 148 7.65 13.38 -3.96
N ARG A 149 6.46 13.98 -3.76
CA ARG A 149 6.33 15.34 -3.22
C ARG A 149 6.66 15.44 -1.73
N ALA A 150 6.47 14.34 -0.99
CA ALA A 150 6.62 14.30 0.46
C ALA A 150 7.97 13.77 0.94
N LEU A 151 8.80 13.22 0.04
CA LEU A 151 10.16 12.80 0.40
C LEU A 151 10.96 13.97 0.97
N PRO A 152 11.81 13.74 1.97
CA PRO A 152 12.66 14.82 2.51
C PRO A 152 13.76 15.21 1.52
N PRO A 153 14.28 16.46 1.59
CA PRO A 153 15.46 16.84 0.84
C PRO A 153 16.65 15.91 1.17
N PRO A 154 17.51 15.55 0.19
CA PRO A 154 17.51 16.01 -1.21
C PRO A 154 16.67 15.15 -2.16
N PHE A 155 15.79 14.25 -1.67
CA PHE A 155 15.08 13.27 -2.48
C PHE A 155 13.76 13.79 -3.07
N GLN A 156 13.41 15.05 -2.83
CA GLN A 156 12.23 15.66 -3.45
C GLN A 156 12.48 15.89 -4.94
N GLU A 157 11.59 15.36 -5.77
CA GLU A 157 11.55 15.60 -7.19
C GLU A 157 10.10 15.71 -7.66
N ALA A 158 9.87 16.52 -8.71
CA ALA A 158 8.54 16.60 -9.31
C ALA A 158 8.14 15.22 -9.86
N PRO A 159 7.00 14.64 -9.45
CA PRO A 159 6.56 13.36 -9.97
C PRO A 159 6.20 13.48 -11.44
N LEU A 160 6.26 12.36 -12.17
CA LEU A 160 5.81 12.29 -13.54
C LEU A 160 4.33 12.71 -13.63
N PRO A 161 3.97 13.58 -14.59
CA PRO A 161 2.58 14.00 -14.77
C PRO A 161 1.74 12.91 -15.46
N LEU A 162 0.41 13.01 -15.35
CA LEU A 162 -0.50 11.99 -15.90
C LEU A 162 -0.43 11.89 -17.43
N ASP A 163 -0.10 12.95 -18.13
CA ASP A 163 0.05 12.96 -19.60
C ASP A 163 1.27 12.18 -20.10
N SER A 164 2.26 11.93 -19.23
CA SER A 164 3.36 11.01 -19.51
C SER A 164 3.00 9.54 -19.31
N MET A 165 1.77 9.26 -18.88
CA MET A 165 1.27 7.90 -18.66
C MET A 165 0.39 7.43 -19.83
N GLN A 166 0.44 6.13 -20.09
CA GLN A 166 -0.56 5.42 -20.85
C GLN A 166 -1.60 4.88 -19.88
N VAL A 167 -2.85 5.29 -20.03
CA VAL A 167 -3.98 4.82 -19.24
C VAL A 167 -4.89 3.97 -20.10
N GLN A 168 -5.16 2.76 -19.65
CA GLN A 168 -6.07 1.81 -20.32
C GLN A 168 -7.10 1.33 -19.30
N TRP A 169 -8.35 1.20 -19.74
CA TRP A 169 -9.41 0.62 -18.94
C TRP A 169 -9.66 -0.81 -19.39
N VAL A 170 -9.47 -1.75 -18.49
CA VAL A 170 -9.66 -3.18 -18.75
C VAL A 170 -10.76 -3.74 -17.86
N THR A 171 -11.44 -4.77 -18.36
CA THR A 171 -12.36 -5.57 -17.54
C THR A 171 -11.63 -6.82 -17.10
N GLU A 172 -11.58 -7.06 -15.81
CA GLU A 172 -10.81 -8.15 -15.23
C GLU A 172 -11.61 -8.92 -14.17
N PRO A 173 -11.26 -10.19 -13.91
CA PRO A 173 -11.83 -10.97 -12.83
C PRO A 173 -11.64 -10.32 -11.47
N GLY A 174 -12.53 -10.60 -10.53
CA GLY A 174 -12.44 -10.13 -9.16
C GLY A 174 -11.14 -10.57 -8.47
N GLY A 175 -10.61 -9.69 -7.63
CA GLY A 175 -9.33 -9.89 -6.95
C GLY A 175 -9.42 -10.76 -5.69
N ASP A 176 -8.61 -10.43 -4.68
CA ASP A 176 -8.43 -11.26 -3.48
C ASP A 176 -9.71 -11.41 -2.64
N LEU A 177 -10.52 -10.36 -2.51
CA LEU A 177 -11.79 -10.43 -1.78
C LEU A 177 -12.83 -11.29 -2.52
N ALA A 178 -12.87 -11.19 -3.85
CA ALA A 178 -13.74 -12.05 -4.65
C ALA A 178 -13.29 -13.52 -4.57
N ARG A 179 -12.00 -13.80 -4.56
CA ARG A 179 -11.45 -15.15 -4.34
C ARG A 179 -11.83 -15.72 -2.99
N LEU A 180 -11.77 -14.91 -1.92
CA LEU A 180 -12.24 -15.34 -0.60
C LEU A 180 -13.73 -15.75 -0.60
N LEU A 181 -14.52 -15.17 -1.48
CA LEU A 181 -15.94 -15.51 -1.68
C LEU A 181 -16.14 -16.65 -2.69
N LEU A 182 -15.10 -17.16 -3.35
CA LEU A 182 -15.17 -18.10 -4.48
C LEU A 182 -16.01 -17.55 -5.65
N MET A 183 -15.92 -16.24 -5.88
CA MET A 183 -16.70 -15.49 -6.88
C MET A 183 -15.82 -14.70 -7.86
N ASP A 184 -14.54 -14.92 -7.87
CA ASP A 184 -13.58 -14.20 -8.72
C ASP A 184 -13.88 -14.35 -10.22
N SER A 185 -14.36 -15.51 -10.66
CA SER A 185 -14.79 -15.74 -12.05
C SER A 185 -16.15 -15.12 -12.41
N VAL A 186 -16.91 -14.64 -11.42
CA VAL A 186 -18.26 -14.07 -11.60
C VAL A 186 -18.24 -12.55 -11.41
N LEU A 187 -17.49 -12.08 -10.41
CA LEU A 187 -17.37 -10.66 -10.13
C LEU A 187 -16.29 -10.06 -11.02
N MET A 188 -16.73 -9.48 -12.12
CA MET A 188 -15.87 -8.73 -13.03
C MET A 188 -15.87 -7.25 -12.64
N GLU A 189 -14.74 -6.58 -12.78
CA GLU A 189 -14.67 -5.13 -12.57
C GLU A 189 -13.88 -4.43 -13.67
N LYS A 190 -14.21 -3.15 -13.87
CA LYS A 190 -13.46 -2.27 -14.76
C LYS A 190 -12.39 -1.57 -13.94
N ALA A 191 -11.12 -1.78 -14.29
CA ALA A 191 -9.98 -1.20 -13.61
C ALA A 191 -9.09 -0.41 -14.57
N ALA A 192 -8.44 0.64 -14.05
CA ALA A 192 -7.42 1.37 -14.78
C ALA A 192 -6.10 0.60 -14.73
N ARG A 193 -5.45 0.48 -15.89
CA ARG A 193 -4.05 0.11 -16.06
C ARG A 193 -3.26 1.35 -16.43
N VAL A 194 -2.22 1.63 -15.67
CA VAL A 194 -1.39 2.84 -15.85
C VAL A 194 0.07 2.42 -15.99
N SER A 195 0.71 2.85 -17.05
CA SER A 195 2.13 2.60 -17.30
C SER A 195 2.82 3.84 -17.84
N VAL A 196 4.12 3.94 -17.62
CA VAL A 196 4.95 5.02 -18.19
C VAL A 196 5.03 4.83 -19.70
N ARG A 197 4.76 5.89 -20.51
CA ARG A 197 4.77 5.80 -21.99
C ARG A 197 6.15 5.46 -22.54
N HIS A 198 7.18 6.06 -21.97
CA HIS A 198 8.57 5.93 -22.42
C HIS A 198 9.46 5.64 -21.21
N PRO A 199 9.43 4.41 -20.66
CA PRO A 199 10.18 4.08 -19.46
C PRO A 199 11.69 4.14 -19.72
N GLN A 200 12.41 4.81 -18.85
CA GLN A 200 13.89 4.86 -18.84
C GLN A 200 14.46 3.85 -17.85
N ALA A 201 13.75 3.60 -16.76
CA ALA A 201 14.13 2.60 -15.79
C ALA A 201 13.98 1.18 -16.36
N ARG A 202 14.99 0.36 -16.16
CA ARG A 202 15.00 -1.05 -16.59
C ARG A 202 15.20 -1.96 -15.40
N CYS A 203 14.40 -2.98 -15.31
CA CYS A 203 14.63 -4.04 -14.36
C CYS A 203 15.83 -4.88 -14.80
N GLU A 204 16.78 -5.13 -13.89
CA GLU A 204 18.00 -5.91 -14.18
C GLU A 204 18.02 -7.26 -13.45
N ILE A 205 17.40 -7.33 -12.26
CA ILE A 205 17.41 -8.53 -11.41
C ILE A 205 15.98 -8.90 -11.03
N SER A 206 15.68 -10.19 -11.12
CA SER A 206 14.38 -10.79 -10.76
C SER A 206 13.18 -10.23 -11.54
N CYS A 207 13.42 -9.77 -12.76
CA CYS A 207 12.43 -9.05 -13.58
C CYS A 207 11.19 -9.89 -13.89
N ASP A 208 11.37 -11.16 -14.22
CA ASP A 208 10.29 -12.08 -14.57
C ASP A 208 9.65 -12.76 -13.32
N ALA A 209 10.28 -12.61 -12.16
CA ALA A 209 9.72 -13.11 -10.92
C ALA A 209 8.54 -12.23 -10.46
N PRO A 210 7.43 -12.80 -9.99
CA PRO A 210 6.37 -12.01 -9.38
C PRO A 210 6.87 -11.30 -8.13
N PHE A 211 6.27 -10.16 -7.78
CA PHE A 211 6.45 -9.61 -6.44
C PHE A 211 5.78 -10.52 -5.42
N GLY A 212 6.49 -10.88 -4.36
CA GLY A 212 5.93 -11.72 -3.32
C GLY A 212 6.90 -11.98 -2.16
N PRO A 213 6.39 -12.51 -1.04
CA PRO A 213 7.12 -12.58 0.23
C PRO A 213 8.33 -13.51 0.24
N TRP A 214 8.43 -14.41 -0.75
CA TRP A 214 9.52 -15.38 -0.84
C TRP A 214 10.36 -15.20 -2.11
N MET A 215 10.16 -14.07 -2.80
CA MET A 215 10.84 -13.77 -4.05
C MET A 215 12.11 -12.95 -3.81
N SER A 216 13.06 -13.10 -4.71
CA SER A 216 14.26 -12.27 -4.72
C SER A 216 13.88 -10.80 -4.93
N PRO A 217 14.62 -9.88 -4.33
CA PRO A 217 14.42 -8.44 -4.53
C PRO A 217 14.49 -8.08 -6.01
N LYS A 218 13.69 -7.09 -6.42
CA LYS A 218 13.77 -6.53 -7.76
C LYS A 218 14.71 -5.34 -7.76
N HIS A 219 15.58 -5.32 -8.75
CA HIS A 219 16.49 -4.20 -8.98
C HIS A 219 16.14 -3.51 -10.29
N PHE A 220 15.96 -2.20 -10.22
CA PHE A 220 15.79 -1.34 -11.38
C PHE A 220 16.97 -0.38 -11.47
N ARG A 221 17.36 -0.08 -12.70
CA ARG A 221 18.38 0.94 -12.99
C ARG A 221 17.85 1.95 -13.99
N ASN A 222 18.10 3.22 -13.69
CA ASN A 222 17.88 4.34 -14.61
C ASN A 222 19.11 5.26 -14.60
N PRO A 223 20.02 5.12 -15.57
CA PRO A 223 21.26 5.93 -15.59
C PRO A 223 21.01 7.42 -15.85
N HIS A 224 19.80 7.79 -16.28
CA HIS A 224 19.41 9.18 -16.55
C HIS A 224 18.73 9.86 -15.35
N ALA A 225 18.40 9.09 -14.32
CA ALA A 225 17.76 9.62 -13.12
C ALA A 225 18.72 10.50 -12.30
N ARG A 226 18.14 11.46 -11.58
CA ARG A 226 18.92 12.43 -10.78
C ARG A 226 19.17 11.97 -9.37
N LEU A 227 18.21 11.23 -8.79
CA LEU A 227 18.31 10.78 -7.41
C LEU A 227 19.22 9.55 -7.31
N PRO A 228 19.98 9.42 -6.22
CA PRO A 228 20.88 8.29 -6.03
C PRO A 228 20.09 7.00 -5.75
N LYS A 229 20.75 5.96 -5.24
CA LYS A 229 20.16 4.67 -4.90
C LYS A 229 19.14 4.79 -3.76
N VAL A 230 18.01 4.09 -3.91
CA VAL A 230 16.98 3.94 -2.89
C VAL A 230 16.66 2.46 -2.66
N PHE A 231 16.36 2.11 -1.41
CA PHE A 231 15.87 0.79 -1.01
C PHE A 231 14.44 0.92 -0.50
N PHE A 232 13.52 0.12 -1.05
CA PHE A 232 12.14 0.00 -0.60
C PHE A 232 11.95 -1.33 0.13
N ASP A 233 11.64 -1.25 1.40
CA ASP A 233 11.08 -2.36 2.16
C ASP A 233 9.56 -2.21 2.13
N HIS A 234 8.84 -3.14 1.47
CA HIS A 234 7.46 -2.88 1.08
C HIS A 234 6.57 -4.11 1.14
N ASP A 235 5.26 -3.88 1.25
CA ASP A 235 4.24 -4.92 1.12
C ASP A 235 3.62 -4.98 -0.30
N SER A 236 2.49 -5.68 -0.43
CA SER A 236 1.83 -5.92 -1.73
C SER A 236 1.32 -4.66 -2.43
N PHE A 237 1.12 -3.56 -1.72
CA PHE A 237 0.64 -2.32 -2.31
C PHE A 237 1.68 -1.67 -3.21
N PHE A 238 2.94 -1.66 -2.79
CA PHE A 238 3.98 -0.95 -3.53
C PHE A 238 4.46 -1.64 -4.81
N LYS A 239 4.10 -2.90 -5.06
CA LYS A 239 4.41 -3.53 -6.33
C LYS A 239 3.92 -2.72 -7.55
N SER A 240 2.76 -2.05 -7.43
CA SER A 240 2.20 -1.22 -8.49
C SER A 240 2.82 0.19 -8.54
N VAL A 241 3.52 0.61 -7.49
CA VAL A 241 4.26 1.88 -7.41
C VAL A 241 5.65 1.76 -8.03
N ALA A 242 6.25 0.58 -7.96
CA ALA A 242 7.63 0.34 -8.36
C ALA A 242 8.00 0.88 -9.76
N PRO A 243 7.21 0.69 -10.83
CA PRO A 243 7.57 1.21 -12.16
C PRO A 243 7.65 2.73 -12.23
N PHE A 244 6.86 3.44 -11.42
CA PHE A 244 6.85 4.91 -11.43
C PHE A 244 8.03 5.48 -10.64
N VAL A 245 8.28 4.94 -9.45
CA VAL A 245 9.38 5.40 -8.58
C VAL A 245 10.74 5.12 -9.21
N ALA A 246 10.90 3.98 -9.88
CA ALA A 246 12.15 3.61 -10.54
C ALA A 246 12.61 4.65 -11.59
N GLU A 247 11.69 5.45 -12.14
CA GLU A 247 12.04 6.50 -13.10
C GLU A 247 12.86 7.65 -12.49
N HIS A 248 12.84 7.82 -11.17
CA HIS A 248 13.47 8.94 -10.46
C HIS A 248 14.87 8.64 -9.88
N PHE A 249 15.17 7.37 -9.64
CA PHE A 249 16.39 6.95 -8.94
C PHE A 249 17.34 6.20 -9.89
N GLN A 250 18.64 6.46 -9.75
CA GLN A 250 19.66 5.76 -10.52
C GLN A 250 19.64 4.25 -10.30
N GLU A 251 19.33 3.84 -9.08
CA GLU A 251 19.12 2.44 -8.72
C GLU A 251 18.02 2.34 -7.68
N THR A 252 17.08 1.43 -7.92
CA THR A 252 15.96 1.18 -7.01
C THR A 252 15.87 -0.29 -6.68
N ILE A 253 15.89 -0.62 -5.38
CA ILE A 253 15.79 -1.99 -4.89
C ILE A 253 14.47 -2.13 -4.16
N PHE A 254 13.67 -3.15 -4.52
CA PHE A 254 12.41 -3.47 -3.87
C PHE A 254 12.51 -4.83 -3.19
N SER A 255 12.35 -4.86 -1.87
CA SER A 255 12.35 -6.06 -1.05
C SER A 255 11.04 -6.19 -0.26
N TRP A 256 10.61 -7.44 -0.02
CA TRP A 256 9.32 -7.69 0.60
C TRP A 256 9.41 -7.74 2.12
N ILE A 257 8.78 -6.77 2.80
CA ILE A 257 8.90 -6.52 4.24
C ILE A 257 8.43 -7.67 5.15
N TRP A 258 7.66 -8.63 4.66
CA TRP A 258 7.14 -9.74 5.49
C TRP A 258 8.24 -10.67 6.03
N GLN A 259 9.44 -10.59 5.47
CA GLN A 259 10.62 -11.29 6.00
C GLN A 259 11.29 -10.52 7.15
N GLY A 260 10.81 -9.32 7.44
CA GLY A 260 11.35 -8.39 8.40
C GLY A 260 12.07 -7.22 7.73
N PHE A 261 12.65 -6.35 8.53
CA PHE A 261 13.48 -5.25 8.04
C PHE A 261 14.81 -5.82 7.51
N HIS A 262 15.12 -5.56 6.24
CA HIS A 262 16.25 -6.18 5.54
C HIS A 262 17.58 -5.46 5.81
N GLN A 263 17.97 -5.39 7.08
CA GLN A 263 19.17 -4.67 7.51
C GLN A 263 20.43 -5.09 6.77
N ASP A 264 20.70 -6.40 6.68
CA ASP A 264 21.89 -6.92 6.00
C ASP A 264 21.94 -6.53 4.51
N MET A 265 20.78 -6.51 3.85
CA MET A 265 20.68 -6.13 2.46
C MET A 265 20.86 -4.62 2.27
N ILE A 266 20.31 -3.82 3.17
CA ILE A 266 20.48 -2.38 3.17
C ILE A 266 21.97 -2.05 3.38
N GLU A 267 22.64 -2.70 4.34
CA GLU A 267 24.08 -2.56 4.56
C GLU A 267 24.89 -2.95 3.32
N ALA A 268 24.58 -4.09 2.70
CA ALA A 268 25.31 -4.57 1.52
C ALA A 268 25.12 -3.67 0.28
N THR A 269 23.98 -3.00 0.15
CA THR A 269 23.66 -2.18 -1.03
C THR A 269 23.95 -0.71 -0.86
N HIS A 270 24.15 -0.22 0.37
CA HIS A 270 24.43 1.17 0.72
C HIS A 270 23.54 2.19 -0.01
N PRO A 271 22.20 2.16 0.17
CA PRO A 271 21.33 3.15 -0.43
C PRO A 271 21.49 4.51 0.26
N ALA A 272 21.15 5.59 -0.42
CA ALA A 272 21.11 6.91 0.19
C ALA A 272 19.79 7.15 0.98
N LEU A 273 18.73 6.39 0.64
CA LEU A 273 17.41 6.46 1.25
C LEU A 273 16.84 5.05 1.45
N VAL A 274 16.27 4.81 2.60
CA VAL A 274 15.39 3.66 2.86
C VAL A 274 13.96 4.17 3.02
N VAL A 275 13.05 3.55 2.27
CA VAL A 275 11.60 3.77 2.37
C VAL A 275 10.97 2.49 2.90
N ASP A 276 10.39 2.58 4.09
CA ASP A 276 9.77 1.47 4.81
C ASP A 276 8.25 1.61 4.71
N GLU A 277 7.61 0.83 3.84
CA GLU A 277 6.20 0.99 3.51
C GLU A 277 5.33 -0.06 4.18
N PHE A 278 4.22 0.40 4.75
CA PHE A 278 3.19 -0.43 5.35
C PHE A 278 1.80 0.01 4.93
N VAL A 279 0.98 -0.96 4.57
CA VAL A 279 -0.46 -0.71 4.53
C VAL A 279 -1.02 -0.52 5.95
N GLU A 280 -1.97 0.37 6.12
CA GLU A 280 -2.57 0.76 7.40
C GLU A 280 -2.92 -0.44 8.31
N ARG A 281 -3.48 -1.52 7.73
CA ARG A 281 -3.85 -2.73 8.48
C ARG A 281 -2.66 -3.47 9.11
N SER A 282 -1.47 -3.36 8.53
CA SER A 282 -0.27 -4.00 9.08
C SER A 282 0.20 -3.35 10.36
N LEU A 283 -0.22 -2.12 10.62
CA LEU A 283 0.10 -1.37 11.85
C LEU A 283 -0.82 -1.72 13.01
N ILE A 284 -1.85 -2.56 12.76
CA ILE A 284 -2.91 -2.90 13.70
C ILE A 284 -2.57 -4.20 14.45
N GLY A 285 -2.51 -4.11 15.77
CA GLY A 285 -2.59 -5.26 16.70
C GLY A 285 -1.44 -6.24 16.66
N ASP A 286 -0.39 -6.03 15.90
CA ASP A 286 0.82 -6.81 15.98
C ASP A 286 1.94 -6.03 16.69
N ARG A 287 2.67 -6.76 17.50
CA ARG A 287 4.02 -6.31 17.82
C ARG A 287 4.77 -6.22 16.50
N PRO A 288 5.46 -5.12 16.25
CA PRO A 288 6.35 -5.04 15.11
C PRO A 288 7.23 -6.29 15.11
N ARG A 289 7.14 -7.08 14.05
CA ARG A 289 8.03 -8.24 13.89
C ARG A 289 9.40 -7.68 13.55
N ASN A 290 10.42 -8.14 14.25
CA ASN A 290 11.81 -7.75 14.12
C ASN A 290 12.11 -6.29 14.54
N VAL A 291 12.27 -6.15 15.84
CA VAL A 291 13.12 -5.09 16.40
C VAL A 291 14.55 -5.47 16.02
N PRO A 292 15.39 -4.54 15.52
CA PRO A 292 16.81 -4.82 15.27
C PRO A 292 17.50 -5.34 16.52
#